data_62f7b9024f4281f611d82c851bb9503f
#
_entry.id   62f7b9024f4281f611d82c851bb9503f
#
_cell.length_a   1.000
_cell.length_b   1.000
_cell.length_c   1.000
_cell.angle_alpha   90.00
_cell.angle_beta   90.00
_cell.angle_gamma   90.00
#
_symmetry.space_group_name_H-M   'P 1'
#
loop_
_entity.id
_entity.type
_entity.pdbx_description
1 polymer ?
#
loop_
_entity_poly.entity_id
_entity_poly.type
_entity_poly.pdbx_seq_one_letter_code
_entity_poly.pdbx_strand_id
1 'polypeptide(L)'
;MGYDSSDDACVYQVSPEVAVIQTVDFFTPIVDDPYLFGQIAAANALSDVYAMGGVPKLAMNLLCVPSCLSLQTVRGILEGGHSKAVEAGCVIAGGHTIQDNEPKYGLCVTGFVHPDRILRNVGALPGDVLVLTKPLGAGILTTALKGDLLSPAARDEVYAHMATLNAKAGQAVLQVEQVHACTDVTGFGLLGHAFEMTQEGSVTIRLHGRALPLMRQARELAEMGVIPSGAYRNQDYVRPHLTLLPGAEQVF
;
A
#
# COMPACT_ATOMS: atom_id res chain seq x y z
N MET A 1 -8.42 18.68 -1.01
CA MET A 1 -8.11 17.60 -1.95
C MET A 1 -9.15 16.51 -1.76
N GLY A 2 -9.76 16.06 -2.82
CA GLY A 2 -10.88 15.12 -2.79
C GLY A 2 -10.97 14.30 -4.08
N TYR A 3 -12.17 14.09 -4.62
CA TYR A 3 -12.39 13.21 -5.79
C TYR A 3 -11.75 13.67 -7.10
N ASP A 4 -11.31 14.92 -7.19
CA ASP A 4 -10.73 15.49 -8.43
C ASP A 4 -9.27 15.04 -8.67
N SER A 5 -8.65 14.44 -7.67
CA SER A 5 -7.30 13.89 -7.72
C SER A 5 -7.31 12.46 -7.17
N SER A 6 -6.49 11.58 -7.74
CA SER A 6 -6.34 10.19 -7.29
C SER A 6 -5.30 10.06 -6.18
N ASP A 7 -5.24 11.04 -5.26
CA ASP A 7 -4.31 11.00 -4.13
C ASP A 7 -4.68 9.86 -3.15
N ASP A 8 -3.70 9.33 -2.44
CA ASP A 8 -3.85 8.17 -1.55
C ASP A 8 -4.84 8.43 -0.40
N ALA A 9 -5.02 9.69 0.01
CA ALA A 9 -5.98 10.06 1.06
C ALA A 9 -6.62 11.41 0.80
N CYS A 10 -7.77 11.67 1.44
CA CYS A 10 -8.35 13.00 1.42
C CYS A 10 -7.63 13.95 2.39
N VAL A 11 -7.57 15.23 2.03
CA VAL A 11 -6.93 16.27 2.85
C VAL A 11 -7.88 17.43 3.07
N TYR A 12 -8.00 17.84 4.35
CA TYR A 12 -8.76 19.03 4.75
C TYR A 12 -7.88 19.97 5.58
N GLN A 13 -7.70 21.19 5.10
CA GLN A 13 -6.94 22.20 5.85
C GLN A 13 -7.78 22.78 6.98
N VAL A 14 -7.29 22.65 8.21
CA VAL A 14 -7.98 23.12 9.42
C VAL A 14 -7.50 24.52 9.83
N SER A 15 -6.22 24.79 9.65
CA SER A 15 -5.59 26.09 9.92
C SER A 15 -4.46 26.36 8.92
N PRO A 16 -3.84 27.55 8.93
CA PRO A 16 -2.65 27.79 8.10
C PRO A 16 -1.49 26.82 8.35
N GLU A 17 -1.38 26.24 9.54
CA GLU A 17 -0.28 25.35 9.94
C GLU A 17 -0.66 23.87 9.96
N VAL A 18 -1.97 23.52 9.89
CA VAL A 18 -2.44 22.16 10.09
C VAL A 18 -3.45 21.75 9.03
N ALA A 19 -3.16 20.65 8.36
CA ALA A 19 -4.11 19.90 7.55
C ALA A 19 -4.32 18.48 8.15
N VAL A 20 -5.53 18.00 8.02
CA VAL A 20 -5.93 16.62 8.37
C VAL A 20 -5.85 15.77 7.11
N ILE A 21 -5.20 14.64 7.20
CA ILE A 21 -5.24 13.55 6.23
C ILE A 21 -6.18 12.48 6.78
N GLN A 22 -7.09 11.98 5.95
CA GLN A 22 -7.99 10.90 6.34
C GLN A 22 -8.13 9.87 5.23
N THR A 23 -7.93 8.60 5.62
CA THR A 23 -8.08 7.44 4.75
C THR A 23 -8.90 6.35 5.38
N VAL A 24 -9.40 5.42 4.57
CA VAL A 24 -10.13 4.22 4.98
C VAL A 24 -9.68 3.06 4.10
N ASP A 25 -9.02 2.09 4.72
CA ASP A 25 -8.61 0.87 4.04
C ASP A 25 -8.97 -0.37 4.84
N PHE A 26 -9.61 -1.34 4.21
CA PHE A 26 -9.92 -2.64 4.77
C PHE A 26 -10.09 -3.69 3.67
N PHE A 27 -9.73 -4.93 3.96
CA PHE A 27 -9.77 -6.02 2.98
C PHE A 27 -9.95 -7.39 3.65
N THR A 28 -10.19 -8.41 2.84
CA THR A 28 -10.32 -9.81 3.27
C THR A 28 -8.96 -10.40 3.63
N PRO A 29 -8.88 -11.45 4.48
CA PRO A 29 -7.63 -12.08 4.85
C PRO A 29 -6.81 -12.55 3.64
N ILE A 30 -5.54 -12.21 3.65
CA ILE A 30 -4.54 -12.63 2.66
C ILE A 30 -3.53 -13.62 3.26
N VAL A 31 -3.62 -13.86 4.56
CA VAL A 31 -2.85 -14.83 5.34
C VAL A 31 -3.77 -15.53 6.33
N ASP A 32 -3.41 -16.74 6.77
CA ASP A 32 -4.24 -17.55 7.67
C ASP A 32 -4.07 -17.16 9.15
N ASP A 33 -2.91 -16.61 9.54
CA ASP A 33 -2.66 -16.18 10.91
C ASP A 33 -3.44 -14.88 11.21
N PRO A 34 -4.37 -14.89 12.18
CA PRO A 34 -5.21 -13.74 12.47
C PRO A 34 -4.42 -12.51 12.97
N TYR A 35 -3.38 -12.74 13.78
CA TYR A 35 -2.56 -11.66 14.31
C TYR A 35 -1.77 -10.99 13.17
N LEU A 36 -1.15 -11.80 12.32
CA LEU A 36 -0.41 -11.31 11.16
C LEU A 36 -1.35 -10.58 10.17
N PHE A 37 -2.55 -11.12 9.93
CA PHE A 37 -3.56 -10.42 9.10
C PHE A 37 -3.88 -9.04 9.68
N GLY A 38 -4.10 -8.95 10.99
CA GLY A 38 -4.31 -7.67 11.67
C GLY A 38 -3.14 -6.69 11.48
N GLN A 39 -1.90 -7.19 11.59
CA GLN A 39 -0.70 -6.37 11.35
C GLN A 39 -0.63 -5.83 9.92
N ILE A 40 -0.86 -6.69 8.94
CA ILE A 40 -0.80 -6.32 7.51
C ILE A 40 -1.88 -5.30 7.16
N ALA A 41 -3.11 -5.53 7.63
CA ALA A 41 -4.22 -4.62 7.36
C ALA A 41 -4.00 -3.23 7.97
N ALA A 42 -3.48 -3.18 9.20
CA ALA A 42 -3.16 -1.90 9.83
C ALA A 42 -1.95 -1.21 9.15
N ALA A 43 -0.91 -1.96 8.77
CA ALA A 43 0.24 -1.40 8.06
C ALA A 43 -0.16 -0.79 6.71
N ASN A 44 -1.08 -1.43 5.99
CA ASN A 44 -1.63 -0.93 4.74
C ASN A 44 -2.43 0.37 4.96
N ALA A 45 -3.40 0.38 5.89
CA ALA A 45 -4.21 1.58 6.13
C ALA A 45 -3.41 2.79 6.67
N LEU A 46 -2.29 2.55 7.37
CA LEU A 46 -1.40 3.60 7.82
C LEU A 46 -0.52 4.16 6.69
N SER A 47 -0.35 3.42 5.61
CA SER A 47 0.58 3.73 4.52
C SER A 47 0.20 5.00 3.76
N ASP A 48 -1.09 5.19 3.46
CA ASP A 48 -1.60 6.37 2.76
C ASP A 48 -1.21 7.67 3.46
N VAL A 49 -1.28 7.66 4.80
CA VAL A 49 -0.91 8.85 5.59
C VAL A 49 0.57 9.17 5.42
N TYR A 50 1.44 8.15 5.39
CA TYR A 50 2.87 8.36 5.15
C TYR A 50 3.16 8.80 3.72
N ALA A 51 2.45 8.25 2.73
CA ALA A 51 2.58 8.62 1.32
C ALA A 51 2.22 10.10 1.09
N MET A 52 1.22 10.60 1.83
CA MET A 52 0.81 12.01 1.81
C MET A 52 1.70 12.95 2.67
N GLY A 53 2.82 12.46 3.21
CA GLY A 53 3.74 13.25 4.05
C GLY A 53 3.27 13.48 5.48
N GLY A 54 2.22 12.79 5.90
CA GLY A 54 1.60 12.96 7.21
C GLY A 54 2.14 12.04 8.30
N VAL A 55 1.69 12.31 9.51
CA VAL A 55 1.94 11.49 10.70
C VAL A 55 0.61 10.95 11.22
N PRO A 56 0.37 9.62 11.20
CA PRO A 56 -0.84 9.02 11.77
C PRO A 56 -0.93 9.32 13.27
N LYS A 57 -2.12 9.67 13.75
CA LYS A 57 -2.34 9.99 15.17
C LYS A 57 -3.53 9.29 15.78
N LEU A 58 -4.57 9.09 15.00
CA LEU A 58 -5.81 8.48 15.45
C LEU A 58 -6.27 7.44 14.43
N ALA A 59 -6.76 6.30 14.92
CA ALA A 59 -7.38 5.29 14.09
C ALA A 59 -8.64 4.72 14.71
N MET A 60 -9.53 4.22 13.87
CA MET A 60 -10.72 3.47 14.25
C MET A 60 -10.73 2.13 13.51
N ASN A 61 -11.00 1.05 14.22
CA ASN A 61 -11.15 -0.27 13.63
C ASN A 61 -12.39 -0.37 12.74
N LEU A 62 -12.24 -0.98 11.58
CA LEU A 62 -13.33 -1.43 10.73
C LEU A 62 -13.26 -2.95 10.66
N LEU A 63 -14.27 -3.64 11.19
CA LEU A 63 -14.26 -5.08 11.32
C LEU A 63 -15.59 -5.68 10.84
N CYS A 64 -15.50 -6.55 9.84
CA CYS A 64 -16.61 -7.36 9.38
C CYS A 64 -16.30 -8.82 9.70
N VAL A 65 -17.21 -9.54 10.35
CA VAL A 65 -16.96 -10.92 10.76
C VAL A 65 -18.18 -11.81 10.56
N PRO A 66 -18.00 -13.03 10.06
CA PRO A 66 -19.07 -14.03 10.05
C PRO A 66 -19.36 -14.54 11.45
N SER A 67 -20.61 -14.90 11.69
CA SER A 67 -21.07 -15.38 13.03
C SER A 67 -20.37 -16.67 13.49
N CYS A 68 -19.77 -17.42 12.59
CA CYS A 68 -19.02 -18.64 12.90
C CYS A 68 -17.57 -18.40 13.34
N LEU A 69 -17.06 -17.15 13.19
CA LEU A 69 -15.68 -16.85 13.56
C LEU A 69 -15.53 -16.79 15.09
N SER A 70 -14.50 -17.47 15.62
CA SER A 70 -14.26 -17.50 17.05
C SER A 70 -13.85 -16.15 17.60
N LEU A 71 -14.24 -15.82 18.84
CA LEU A 71 -13.79 -14.60 19.51
C LEU A 71 -12.26 -14.54 19.67
N GLN A 72 -11.59 -15.69 19.76
CA GLN A 72 -10.14 -15.76 19.83
C GLN A 72 -9.51 -15.30 18.51
N THR A 73 -10.07 -15.70 17.37
CA THR A 73 -9.63 -15.25 16.04
C THR A 73 -9.84 -13.74 15.89
N VAL A 74 -11.02 -13.24 16.26
CA VAL A 74 -11.32 -11.80 16.24
C VAL A 74 -10.34 -11.02 17.11
N ARG A 75 -10.07 -11.52 18.30
CA ARG A 75 -9.09 -10.92 19.22
C ARG A 75 -7.69 -10.88 18.60
N GLY A 76 -7.24 -11.97 17.97
CA GLY A 76 -5.94 -12.01 17.28
C GLY A 76 -5.81 -10.92 16.19
N ILE A 77 -6.86 -10.75 15.38
CA ILE A 77 -6.89 -9.69 14.35
C ILE A 77 -6.73 -8.29 14.98
N LEU A 78 -7.52 -8.00 16.00
CA LEU A 78 -7.48 -6.69 16.67
C LEU A 78 -6.16 -6.43 17.39
N GLU A 79 -5.58 -7.45 18.05
CA GLU A 79 -4.27 -7.35 18.70
C GLU A 79 -3.15 -7.12 17.67
N GLY A 80 -3.21 -7.77 16.50
CA GLY A 80 -2.29 -7.52 15.40
C GLY A 80 -2.36 -6.09 14.88
N GLY A 81 -3.56 -5.57 14.63
CA GLY A 81 -3.77 -4.18 14.24
C GLY A 81 -3.30 -3.18 15.28
N HIS A 82 -3.63 -3.44 16.55
CA HIS A 82 -3.19 -2.62 17.67
C HIS A 82 -1.66 -2.55 17.77
N SER A 83 -0.96 -3.66 17.57
CA SER A 83 0.51 -3.69 17.61
C SER A 83 1.15 -2.73 16.59
N LYS A 84 0.58 -2.63 15.39
CA LYS A 84 1.06 -1.71 14.35
C LYS A 84 0.68 -0.26 14.62
N ALA A 85 -0.49 -0.01 15.17
CA ALA A 85 -0.87 1.33 15.60
C ALA A 85 0.08 1.85 16.69
N VAL A 86 0.43 1.01 17.66
CA VAL A 86 1.43 1.35 18.71
C VAL A 86 2.80 1.63 18.09
N GLU A 87 3.27 0.79 17.15
CA GLU A 87 4.52 1.00 16.42
C GLU A 87 4.53 2.33 15.65
N ALA A 88 3.39 2.73 15.08
CA ALA A 88 3.19 3.99 14.36
C ALA A 88 3.05 5.22 15.28
N GLY A 89 2.92 5.04 16.59
CA GLY A 89 2.55 6.12 17.51
C GLY A 89 1.13 6.65 17.28
N CYS A 90 0.25 5.78 16.79
CA CYS A 90 -1.14 6.05 16.46
C CYS A 90 -2.06 5.42 17.52
N VAL A 91 -3.06 6.16 17.99
CA VAL A 91 -4.02 5.66 18.99
C VAL A 91 -5.24 5.06 18.29
N ILE A 92 -5.56 3.81 18.59
CA ILE A 92 -6.86 3.24 18.21
C ILE A 92 -7.89 3.65 19.28
N ALA A 93 -8.83 4.52 18.90
CA ALA A 93 -9.81 5.10 19.82
C ALA A 93 -11.15 4.36 19.85
N GLY A 94 -11.31 3.33 19.02
CA GLY A 94 -12.56 2.57 18.91
C GLY A 94 -12.73 1.96 17.54
N GLY A 95 -13.96 1.89 17.07
CA GLY A 95 -14.26 1.37 15.75
C GLY A 95 -15.69 0.86 15.64
N HIS A 96 -15.98 0.16 14.55
CA HIS A 96 -17.27 -0.45 14.29
C HIS A 96 -17.12 -1.88 13.82
N THR A 97 -17.99 -2.76 14.32
CA THR A 97 -18.03 -4.18 13.91
C THR A 97 -19.40 -4.49 13.37
N ILE A 98 -19.43 -5.13 12.22
CA ILE A 98 -20.67 -5.64 11.61
C ILE A 98 -20.56 -7.15 11.33
N GLN A 99 -21.69 -7.81 11.26
CA GLN A 99 -21.78 -9.17 10.75
C GLN A 99 -21.76 -9.16 9.23
N ASP A 100 -20.89 -10.00 8.62
CA ASP A 100 -20.76 -10.17 7.19
C ASP A 100 -20.49 -11.66 6.89
N ASN A 101 -20.63 -12.08 5.65
CA ASN A 101 -20.31 -13.44 5.24
C ASN A 101 -18.81 -13.72 5.15
N GLU A 102 -18.00 -12.69 4.95
CA GLU A 102 -16.55 -12.77 4.85
C GLU A 102 -15.89 -11.88 5.90
N PRO A 103 -14.83 -12.34 6.58
CA PRO A 103 -14.07 -11.48 7.46
C PRO A 103 -13.38 -10.39 6.65
N LYS A 104 -13.45 -9.15 7.13
CA LYS A 104 -12.69 -8.00 6.61
C LYS A 104 -12.19 -7.18 7.79
N TYR A 105 -11.00 -6.69 7.67
CA TYR A 105 -10.41 -5.82 8.70
C TYR A 105 -9.55 -4.73 8.08
N GLY A 106 -9.53 -3.60 8.74
CA GLY A 106 -8.69 -2.47 8.43
C GLY A 106 -8.97 -1.30 9.36
N LEU A 107 -8.50 -0.14 8.97
CA LEU A 107 -8.58 1.06 9.78
C LEU A 107 -9.13 2.24 8.97
N CYS A 108 -9.88 3.09 9.66
CA CYS A 108 -10.01 4.50 9.28
C CYS A 108 -8.92 5.27 10.01
N VAL A 109 -8.00 5.90 9.31
CA VAL A 109 -6.83 6.56 9.89
C VAL A 109 -6.93 8.06 9.68
N THR A 110 -6.66 8.82 10.76
CA THR A 110 -6.50 10.27 10.73
C THR A 110 -5.06 10.62 11.05
N GLY A 111 -4.43 11.37 10.14
CA GLY A 111 -3.09 11.92 10.29
C GLY A 111 -3.08 13.43 10.20
N PHE A 112 -1.94 14.03 10.52
CA PHE A 112 -1.73 15.46 10.43
C PHE A 112 -0.48 15.77 9.63
N VAL A 113 -0.54 16.87 8.89
CA VAL A 113 0.56 17.39 8.07
C VAL A 113 0.51 18.91 8.05
N HIS A 114 1.65 19.58 7.89
CA HIS A 114 1.65 21.00 7.56
C HIS A 114 1.18 21.18 6.11
N PRO A 115 0.29 22.14 5.77
CA PRO A 115 -0.23 22.30 4.41
C PRO A 115 0.85 22.39 3.33
N ASP A 116 1.97 23.05 3.60
CA ASP A 116 3.09 23.20 2.67
C ASP A 116 3.96 21.92 2.52
N ARG A 117 3.66 20.87 3.26
CA ARG A 117 4.39 19.60 3.23
C ARG A 117 3.55 18.42 2.77
N ILE A 118 2.36 18.70 2.24
CA ILE A 118 1.51 17.67 1.66
C ILE A 118 2.20 17.13 0.42
N LEU A 119 2.42 15.81 0.40
CA LEU A 119 2.86 15.10 -0.78
C LEU A 119 1.63 14.65 -1.58
N ARG A 120 1.74 14.69 -2.89
CA ARG A 120 0.68 14.26 -3.81
C ARG A 120 1.21 13.14 -4.69
N ASN A 121 0.35 12.28 -5.17
CA ASN A 121 0.74 11.25 -6.13
C ASN A 121 0.94 11.80 -7.56
N VAL A 122 0.60 13.04 -7.82
CA VAL A 122 0.81 13.74 -9.10
C VAL A 122 1.84 14.87 -8.94
N GLY A 123 2.41 15.32 -10.07
CA GLY A 123 3.30 16.48 -10.09
C GLY A 123 4.76 16.17 -10.45
N ALA A 124 5.06 14.95 -10.90
CA ALA A 124 6.40 14.58 -11.36
C ALA A 124 6.91 15.52 -12.48
N LEU A 125 8.19 15.86 -12.43
CA LEU A 125 8.85 16.79 -13.36
C LEU A 125 9.92 16.09 -14.21
N PRO A 126 10.23 16.64 -15.41
CA PRO A 126 11.33 16.12 -16.21
C PRO A 126 12.67 16.22 -15.47
N GLY A 127 13.38 15.10 -15.35
CA GLY A 127 14.64 15.00 -14.63
C GLY A 127 14.53 14.39 -13.25
N ASP A 128 13.32 14.15 -12.76
CA ASP A 128 13.10 13.44 -11.51
C ASP A 128 13.61 12.00 -11.57
N VAL A 129 14.01 11.51 -10.40
CA VAL A 129 14.42 10.11 -10.19
C VAL A 129 13.39 9.42 -9.31
N LEU A 130 12.89 8.28 -9.76
CA LEU A 130 12.01 7.43 -8.95
C LEU A 130 12.81 6.61 -7.95
N VAL A 131 12.38 6.63 -6.71
CA VAL A 131 12.94 5.82 -5.61
C VAL A 131 11.87 4.85 -5.12
N LEU A 132 12.12 3.55 -5.30
CA LEU A 132 11.28 2.49 -4.76
C LEU A 132 11.86 1.99 -3.44
N THR A 133 11.11 2.13 -2.35
CA THR A 133 11.61 1.87 -0.98
C THR A 133 11.45 0.43 -0.52
N LYS A 134 10.67 -0.38 -1.23
CA LYS A 134 10.44 -1.80 -0.96
C LYS A 134 10.47 -2.62 -2.24
N PRO A 135 10.91 -3.90 -2.21
CA PRO A 135 10.87 -4.77 -3.38
C PRO A 135 9.42 -5.10 -3.79
N LEU A 136 9.24 -5.43 -5.07
CA LEU A 136 7.96 -5.80 -5.68
C LEU A 136 7.74 -7.32 -5.63
N GLY A 137 6.48 -7.74 -5.77
CA GLY A 137 6.12 -9.15 -5.90
C GLY A 137 5.11 -9.66 -4.88
N ALA A 138 4.67 -8.83 -3.91
CA ALA A 138 3.73 -9.24 -2.86
C ALA A 138 2.46 -9.90 -3.42
N GLY A 139 1.88 -9.36 -4.50
CA GLY A 139 0.69 -9.93 -5.14
C GLY A 139 0.91 -11.33 -5.71
N ILE A 140 2.07 -11.59 -6.32
CA ILE A 140 2.46 -12.91 -6.83
C ILE A 140 2.65 -13.89 -5.68
N LEU A 141 3.40 -13.47 -4.65
CA LEU A 141 3.69 -14.34 -3.51
C LEU A 141 2.42 -14.65 -2.69
N THR A 142 1.53 -13.69 -2.48
CA THR A 142 0.24 -13.95 -1.79
C THR A 142 -0.69 -14.86 -2.60
N THR A 143 -0.59 -14.83 -3.93
CA THR A 143 -1.30 -15.79 -4.79
C THR A 143 -0.69 -17.19 -4.65
N ALA A 144 0.64 -17.29 -4.62
CA ALA A 144 1.37 -18.54 -4.44
C ALA A 144 1.15 -19.15 -3.04
N LEU A 145 0.97 -18.31 -2.00
CA LEU A 145 0.62 -18.77 -0.64
C LEU A 145 -0.65 -19.62 -0.62
N LYS A 146 -1.67 -19.21 -1.37
CA LYS A 146 -2.94 -19.96 -1.46
C LYS A 146 -2.78 -21.35 -2.08
N GLY A 147 -1.71 -21.58 -2.83
CA GLY A 147 -1.36 -22.85 -3.46
C GLY A 147 -0.24 -23.61 -2.74
N ASP A 148 0.22 -23.12 -1.59
CA ASP A 148 1.35 -23.69 -0.82
C ASP A 148 2.63 -23.84 -1.66
N LEU A 149 2.89 -22.87 -2.54
CA LEU A 149 4.01 -22.89 -3.50
C LEU A 149 5.27 -22.16 -2.99
N LEU A 150 5.20 -21.49 -1.84
CA LEU A 150 6.33 -20.71 -1.32
C LEU A 150 7.29 -21.56 -0.48
N SER A 151 8.58 -21.31 -0.67
CA SER A 151 9.56 -21.73 0.32
C SER A 151 9.33 -21.01 1.67
N PRO A 152 9.69 -21.61 2.82
CA PRO A 152 9.56 -20.94 4.11
C PRO A 152 10.22 -19.55 4.13
N ALA A 153 11.39 -19.42 3.52
CA ALA A 153 12.11 -18.15 3.46
C ALA A 153 11.38 -17.06 2.65
N ALA A 154 10.75 -17.42 1.52
CA ALA A 154 9.96 -16.48 0.72
C ALA A 154 8.64 -16.10 1.43
N ARG A 155 8.03 -17.05 2.13
CA ARG A 155 6.85 -16.79 2.95
C ARG A 155 7.16 -15.80 4.08
N ASP A 156 8.23 -16.04 4.82
CA ASP A 156 8.62 -15.15 5.94
C ASP A 156 9.00 -13.76 5.42
N GLU A 157 9.66 -13.67 4.26
CA GLU A 157 10.00 -12.40 3.60
C GLU A 157 8.75 -11.60 3.22
N VAL A 158 7.76 -12.21 2.56
CA VAL A 158 6.54 -11.49 2.16
C VAL A 158 5.69 -11.07 3.37
N TYR A 159 5.64 -11.88 4.41
CA TYR A 159 4.95 -11.54 5.65
C TYR A 159 5.58 -10.34 6.34
N ALA A 160 6.90 -10.37 6.53
CA ALA A 160 7.64 -9.26 7.11
C ALA A 160 7.50 -7.98 6.28
N HIS A 161 7.57 -8.10 4.95
CA HIS A 161 7.41 -6.98 4.03
C HIS A 161 6.04 -6.31 4.16
N MET A 162 4.95 -7.08 4.11
CA MET A 162 3.59 -6.55 4.21
C MET A 162 3.29 -5.94 5.57
N ALA A 163 3.83 -6.52 6.66
CA ALA A 163 3.67 -6.00 8.01
C ALA A 163 4.60 -4.84 8.37
N THR A 164 5.60 -4.51 7.52
CA THR A 164 6.52 -3.40 7.78
C THR A 164 5.90 -2.07 7.42
N LEU A 165 5.82 -1.14 8.39
CA LEU A 165 5.32 0.22 8.18
C LEU A 165 6.20 0.99 7.19
N ASN A 166 5.58 1.86 6.38
CA ASN A 166 6.26 2.81 5.52
C ASN A 166 6.74 4.08 6.27
N ALA A 167 6.65 4.09 7.60
CA ALA A 167 7.00 5.20 8.47
C ALA A 167 8.42 5.74 8.25
N LYS A 168 9.43 4.84 8.12
CA LYS A 168 10.81 5.25 7.89
C LYS A 168 11.01 5.87 6.51
N ALA A 169 10.36 5.32 5.49
CA ALA A 169 10.37 5.89 4.14
C ALA A 169 9.70 7.26 4.11
N GLY A 170 8.52 7.40 4.74
CA GLY A 170 7.83 8.67 4.92
C GLY A 170 8.67 9.73 5.67
N GLN A 171 9.38 9.33 6.72
CA GLN A 171 10.30 10.24 7.41
C GLN A 171 11.50 10.64 6.55
N ALA A 172 12.04 9.71 5.76
CA ALA A 172 13.20 9.98 4.90
C ALA A 172 12.82 10.93 3.75
N VAL A 173 11.67 10.73 3.11
CA VAL A 173 11.22 11.59 2.00
C VAL A 173 11.04 13.04 2.44
N LEU A 174 10.59 13.26 3.69
CA LEU A 174 10.42 14.62 4.25
C LEU A 174 11.75 15.35 4.52
N GLN A 175 12.90 14.66 4.42
CA GLN A 175 14.23 15.28 4.50
C GLN A 175 14.78 15.70 3.13
N VAL A 176 14.10 15.33 2.05
CA VAL A 176 14.46 15.71 0.69
C VAL A 176 13.88 17.09 0.39
N GLU A 177 14.70 18.01 -0.10
CA GLU A 177 14.28 19.42 -0.32
C GLU A 177 13.21 19.55 -1.41
N GLN A 178 13.27 18.69 -2.44
CA GLN A 178 12.35 18.72 -3.58
C GLN A 178 11.79 17.31 -3.83
N VAL A 179 10.58 17.09 -3.38
CA VAL A 179 9.77 15.90 -3.69
C VAL A 179 8.56 16.37 -4.47
N HIS A 180 8.48 15.98 -5.74
CA HIS A 180 7.44 16.45 -6.65
C HIS A 180 6.21 15.53 -6.67
N ALA A 181 6.40 14.24 -6.43
CA ALA A 181 5.31 13.28 -6.32
C ALA A 181 5.69 12.14 -5.37
N CYS A 182 4.69 11.58 -4.69
CA CYS A 182 4.85 10.45 -3.80
C CYS A 182 3.53 9.66 -3.76
N THR A 183 3.62 8.34 -3.80
CA THR A 183 2.50 7.42 -3.58
C THR A 183 3.04 6.14 -2.98
N ASP A 184 2.21 5.34 -2.34
CA ASP A 184 2.56 3.97 -2.02
C ASP A 184 2.18 3.02 -3.17
N VAL A 185 2.77 1.84 -3.23
CA VAL A 185 2.48 0.85 -4.28
C VAL A 185 1.67 -0.28 -3.67
N THR A 186 0.40 -0.36 -4.06
CA THR A 186 -0.58 -1.32 -3.57
C THR A 186 -1.09 -2.26 -4.67
N GLY A 187 -2.35 -2.62 -4.63
CA GLY A 187 -2.99 -3.58 -5.53
C GLY A 187 -3.01 -3.20 -7.01
N PHE A 188 -2.84 -1.92 -7.36
CA PHE A 188 -2.73 -1.47 -8.76
C PHE A 188 -1.35 -1.72 -9.37
N GLY A 189 -0.37 -2.07 -8.54
CA GLY A 189 1.00 -2.36 -8.99
C GLY A 189 1.80 -1.14 -9.44
N LEU A 190 3.11 -1.35 -9.64
CA LEU A 190 4.03 -0.26 -9.95
C LEU A 190 3.60 0.57 -11.18
N LEU A 191 3.14 -0.08 -12.25
CA LEU A 191 2.78 0.64 -13.49
C LEU A 191 1.54 1.50 -13.33
N GLY A 192 0.55 1.03 -12.55
CA GLY A 192 -0.65 1.82 -12.24
C GLY A 192 -0.30 3.10 -11.48
N HIS A 193 0.41 2.95 -10.36
CA HIS A 193 0.81 4.10 -9.55
C HIS A 193 1.81 5.03 -10.25
N ALA A 194 2.76 4.48 -11.03
CA ALA A 194 3.65 5.31 -11.85
C ALA A 194 2.88 6.10 -12.93
N PHE A 195 1.81 5.53 -13.48
CA PHE A 195 0.95 6.23 -14.42
C PHE A 195 0.21 7.39 -13.73
N GLU A 196 -0.31 7.19 -12.53
CA GLU A 196 -0.94 8.25 -11.73
C GLU A 196 -0.01 9.46 -11.54
N MET A 197 1.27 9.21 -11.25
CA MET A 197 2.27 10.27 -11.10
C MET A 197 2.43 11.17 -12.33
N THR A 198 1.98 10.73 -13.51
CA THR A 198 2.09 11.47 -14.78
C THR A 198 0.86 12.30 -15.11
N GLN A 199 -0.26 12.15 -14.37
CA GLN A 199 -1.58 12.65 -14.79
C GLN A 199 -1.69 14.18 -14.92
N GLU A 200 -1.00 14.96 -14.09
CA GLU A 200 -1.05 16.43 -14.16
C GLU A 200 0.09 17.04 -14.99
N GLY A 201 0.97 16.23 -15.55
CA GLY A 201 2.16 16.69 -16.24
C GLY A 201 2.33 16.11 -17.66
N SER A 202 3.16 16.78 -18.45
CA SER A 202 3.60 16.26 -19.76
C SER A 202 4.89 15.43 -19.61
N VAL A 203 4.89 14.48 -18.67
CA VAL A 203 6.06 13.66 -18.36
C VAL A 203 5.85 12.21 -18.77
N THR A 204 6.94 11.53 -19.08
CA THR A 204 6.98 10.09 -19.30
C THR A 204 7.94 9.47 -18.30
N ILE A 205 7.47 8.51 -17.52
CA ILE A 205 8.30 7.74 -16.62
C ILE A 205 8.94 6.59 -17.39
N ARG A 206 10.28 6.51 -17.32
CA ARG A 206 11.05 5.40 -17.89
C ARG A 206 11.43 4.43 -16.78
N LEU A 207 10.93 3.21 -16.86
CA LEU A 207 11.26 2.13 -15.94
C LEU A 207 12.27 1.17 -16.56
N HIS A 208 13.30 0.83 -15.82
CA HIS A 208 14.28 -0.20 -16.20
C HIS A 208 13.91 -1.51 -15.51
N GLY A 209 13.07 -2.32 -16.14
CA GLY A 209 12.47 -3.52 -15.52
C GLY A 209 13.47 -4.49 -14.89
N ARG A 210 14.69 -4.64 -15.49
CA ARG A 210 15.76 -5.49 -14.92
C ARG A 210 16.41 -4.92 -13.65
N ALA A 211 16.24 -3.63 -13.38
CA ALA A 211 16.77 -2.96 -12.20
C ALA A 211 15.78 -2.92 -11.03
N LEU A 212 14.52 -3.33 -11.26
CA LEU A 212 13.51 -3.35 -10.21
C LEU A 212 13.84 -4.43 -9.16
N PRO A 213 13.86 -4.06 -7.88
CA PRO A 213 14.06 -5.05 -6.81
C PRO A 213 12.83 -5.94 -6.70
N LEU A 214 13.03 -7.24 -6.74
CA LEU A 214 11.97 -8.24 -6.60
C LEU A 214 12.19 -9.06 -5.33
N MET A 215 11.09 -9.44 -4.71
CA MET A 215 11.09 -10.42 -3.63
C MET A 215 11.54 -11.78 -4.15
N ARG A 216 12.09 -12.60 -3.24
CA ARG A 216 12.50 -13.97 -3.52
C ARG A 216 11.36 -14.77 -4.16
N GLN A 217 11.67 -15.56 -5.18
CA GLN A 217 10.76 -16.39 -5.97
C GLN A 217 9.71 -15.62 -6.80
N ALA A 218 9.58 -14.29 -6.69
CA ALA A 218 8.54 -13.55 -7.41
C ALA A 218 8.64 -13.74 -8.93
N ARG A 219 9.85 -13.68 -9.49
CA ARG A 219 10.07 -13.87 -10.93
C ARG A 219 9.77 -15.29 -11.38
N GLU A 220 10.30 -16.28 -10.66
CA GLU A 220 10.11 -17.70 -10.99
C GLU A 220 8.63 -18.08 -10.97
N LEU A 221 7.89 -17.63 -9.96
CA LEU A 221 6.45 -17.87 -9.85
C LEU A 221 5.66 -17.17 -10.96
N ALA A 222 6.04 -15.95 -11.34
CA ALA A 222 5.43 -15.25 -12.46
C ALA A 222 5.66 -15.99 -13.78
N GLU A 223 6.87 -16.49 -14.04
CA GLU A 223 7.21 -17.31 -15.20
C GLU A 223 6.43 -18.65 -15.24
N MET A 224 6.09 -19.18 -14.07
CA MET A 224 5.20 -20.35 -13.94
C MET A 224 3.71 -20.02 -14.14
N GLY A 225 3.36 -18.75 -14.35
CA GLY A 225 1.98 -18.31 -14.54
C GLY A 225 1.21 -18.06 -13.23
N VAL A 226 1.87 -18.00 -12.08
CA VAL A 226 1.25 -17.64 -10.81
C VAL A 226 1.07 -16.13 -10.76
N ILE A 227 0.05 -15.64 -11.45
CA ILE A 227 -0.26 -14.22 -11.59
C ILE A 227 -1.59 -13.90 -10.91
N PRO A 228 -1.66 -12.90 -10.02
CA PRO A 228 -2.92 -12.48 -9.42
C PRO A 228 -3.88 -11.94 -10.49
N SER A 229 -5.17 -12.27 -10.38
CA SER A 229 -6.18 -11.80 -11.35
C SER A 229 -6.23 -10.28 -11.48
N GLY A 230 -5.88 -9.54 -10.42
CA GLY A 230 -5.76 -8.09 -10.43
C GLY A 230 -4.71 -7.58 -11.42
N ALA A 231 -3.60 -8.31 -11.60
CA ALA A 231 -2.52 -7.89 -12.50
C ALA A 231 -2.98 -7.77 -13.96
N TYR A 232 -3.87 -8.65 -14.42
CA TYR A 232 -4.43 -8.57 -15.78
C TYR A 232 -5.30 -7.32 -15.96
N ARG A 233 -6.12 -6.98 -14.95
CA ARG A 233 -6.92 -5.74 -15.01
C ARG A 233 -6.03 -4.50 -14.96
N ASN A 234 -4.99 -4.52 -14.15
CA ASN A 234 -4.00 -3.44 -14.08
C ASN A 234 -3.28 -3.26 -15.43
N GLN A 235 -2.89 -4.38 -16.06
CA GLN A 235 -2.28 -4.36 -17.39
C GLN A 235 -3.21 -3.74 -18.42
N ASP A 236 -4.49 -4.11 -18.44
CA ASP A 236 -5.47 -3.56 -19.38
C ASP A 236 -5.69 -2.05 -19.14
N TYR A 237 -5.67 -1.61 -17.88
CA TYR A 237 -5.77 -0.20 -17.52
C TYR A 237 -4.60 0.64 -18.02
N VAL A 238 -3.37 0.16 -17.83
CA VAL A 238 -2.17 0.93 -18.22
C VAL A 238 -1.77 0.76 -19.68
N ARG A 239 -2.24 -0.28 -20.37
CA ARG A 239 -1.84 -0.63 -21.75
C ARG A 239 -1.94 0.54 -22.74
N PRO A 240 -3.00 1.39 -22.74
CA PRO A 240 -3.08 2.53 -23.67
C PRO A 240 -2.00 3.60 -23.44
N HIS A 241 -1.37 3.59 -22.26
CA HIS A 241 -0.40 4.58 -21.80
C HIS A 241 1.01 4.02 -21.71
N LEU A 242 1.21 2.74 -22.05
CA LEU A 242 2.48 2.03 -21.95
C LEU A 242 3.13 1.87 -23.31
N THR A 243 4.41 2.26 -23.40
CA THR A 243 5.25 1.95 -24.57
C THR A 243 6.36 1.01 -24.15
N LEU A 244 6.37 -0.20 -24.70
CA LEU A 244 7.46 -1.16 -24.50
C LEU A 244 8.60 -0.82 -25.46
N LEU A 245 9.78 -0.59 -24.91
CA LEU A 245 11.00 -0.41 -25.71
C LEU A 245 11.55 -1.79 -26.14
N PRO A 246 12.34 -1.87 -27.25
CA PRO A 246 12.91 -3.13 -27.72
C PRO A 246 13.65 -3.90 -26.60
N GLY A 247 13.30 -5.16 -26.40
CA GLY A 247 13.83 -6.04 -25.34
C GLY A 247 13.13 -5.93 -24.00
N ALA A 248 12.10 -5.09 -23.87
CA ALA A 248 11.28 -5.01 -22.66
C ALA A 248 10.21 -6.11 -22.61
N GLU A 249 9.85 -6.72 -23.74
CA GLU A 249 8.82 -7.75 -23.83
C GLU A 249 9.15 -9.03 -23.02
N GLN A 250 10.41 -9.21 -22.66
CA GLN A 250 10.86 -10.33 -21.81
C GLN A 250 10.76 -10.06 -20.30
N VAL A 251 10.31 -8.88 -19.91
CA VAL A 251 10.28 -8.42 -18.52
C VAL A 251 8.84 -8.29 -18.01
N PHE A 252 7.87 -8.19 -18.91
CA PHE A 252 6.45 -8.01 -18.64
C PHE A 252 5.60 -9.19 -19.12
#